data_9e9fc936a8cde1f8433c703ebee63fe3
#
_entry.id   9e9fc936a8cde1f8433c703ebee63fe3
#
_cell.length_a   1.000
_cell.length_b   1.000
_cell.length_c   1.000
_cell.angle_alpha   90.00
_cell.angle_beta   90.00
_cell.angle_gamma   90.00
#
_symmetry.space_group_name_H-M   'P 1'
#
loop_
_entity.id
_entity.type
_entity.pdbx_description
1 polymer ?
#
loop_
_entity_poly.entity_id
_entity_poly.type
_entity_poly.pdbx_seq_one_letter_code
_entity_poly.pdbx_strand_id
1 'polypeptide(L)'
;MPRFFIEVQHESDQLACTRFVQIFLATGSHYLTHADWGCLDGEHAAWIIIEADSKEQARLVLPPAYRSQAKIVALNKFKVEQVDGHSNLQAY
;
A
#
# COMPACT_ATOMS: atom_id res chain seq x y z
N MET A 1 -2.88 -16.27 -4.99
CA MET A 1 -1.77 -15.52 -4.41
C MET A 1 -2.32 -14.47 -3.44
N PRO A 2 -1.71 -14.32 -2.28
CA PRO A 2 -2.19 -13.31 -1.32
C PRO A 2 -2.12 -11.90 -1.91
N ARG A 3 -3.04 -11.06 -1.47
CA ARG A 3 -3.08 -9.65 -1.87
C ARG A 3 -2.66 -8.79 -0.69
N PHE A 4 -1.96 -7.71 -1.01
CA PHE A 4 -1.49 -6.78 0.01
C PHE A 4 -1.85 -5.36 -0.38
N PHE A 5 -2.36 -4.61 0.60
CA PHE A 5 -2.55 -3.17 0.47
C PHE A 5 -1.27 -2.50 0.94
N ILE A 6 -0.77 -1.58 0.14
CA ILE A 6 0.44 -0.82 0.46
C ILE A 6 0.07 0.65 0.52
N GLU A 7 0.42 1.30 1.63
CA GLU A 7 0.24 2.74 1.79
C GLU A 7 1.57 3.36 2.12
N VAL A 8 1.95 4.40 1.37
CA VAL A 8 3.17 5.16 1.64
C VAL A 8 2.79 6.63 1.74
N GLN A 9 2.90 7.16 2.97
CA GLN A 9 2.63 8.57 3.23
C GLN A 9 3.86 9.41 2.92
N HIS A 10 3.64 10.65 2.53
CA HIS A 10 4.70 11.61 2.27
C HIS A 10 4.29 12.99 2.76
N GLU A 11 5.26 13.90 2.81
CA GLU A 11 5.03 15.24 3.32
C GLU A 11 4.12 16.04 2.40
N SER A 12 3.39 16.99 3.00
CA SER A 12 2.42 17.82 2.27
C SER A 12 3.06 18.98 1.52
N ASP A 13 4.33 19.26 1.75
CA ASP A 13 5.04 20.30 1.01
C ASP A 13 5.05 19.95 -0.48
N GLN A 14 4.72 20.96 -1.31
CA GLN A 14 4.56 20.72 -2.75
C GLN A 14 5.83 20.17 -3.40
N LEU A 15 6.98 20.71 -3.03
CA LEU A 15 8.24 20.25 -3.59
C LEU A 15 8.56 18.83 -3.15
N ALA A 16 8.36 18.54 -1.86
CA ALA A 16 8.58 17.19 -1.33
C ALA A 16 7.63 16.18 -1.98
N CYS A 17 6.37 16.57 -2.16
CA CYS A 17 5.39 15.73 -2.81
C CYS A 17 5.80 15.41 -4.26
N THR A 18 6.21 16.41 -5.01
CA THR A 18 6.64 16.22 -6.39
C THR A 18 7.85 15.28 -6.47
N ARG A 19 8.83 15.48 -5.59
CA ARG A 19 10.00 14.61 -5.54
C ARG A 19 9.63 13.19 -5.19
N PHE A 20 8.73 13.03 -4.25
CA PHE A 20 8.27 11.69 -3.85
C PHE A 20 7.67 10.95 -5.04
N VAL A 21 6.77 11.61 -5.78
CA VAL A 21 6.15 10.99 -6.95
C VAL A 21 7.20 10.59 -7.98
N GLN A 22 8.15 11.49 -8.26
CA GLN A 22 9.20 11.22 -9.24
C GLN A 22 10.05 10.02 -8.84
N ILE A 23 10.52 9.99 -7.59
CA ILE A 23 11.36 8.89 -7.10
C ILE A 23 10.56 7.59 -7.07
N PHE A 24 9.32 7.67 -6.61
CA PHE A 24 8.44 6.51 -6.49
C PHE A 24 8.27 5.82 -7.85
N LEU A 25 7.97 6.60 -8.88
CA LEU A 25 7.72 6.05 -10.21
C LEU A 25 9.00 5.67 -10.94
N ALA A 26 10.12 6.35 -10.65
CA ALA A 26 11.37 6.11 -11.36
C ALA A 26 12.18 4.95 -10.79
N THR A 27 12.13 4.72 -9.48
CA THR A 27 13.01 3.75 -8.82
C THR A 27 12.30 2.55 -8.21
N GLY A 28 10.97 2.57 -8.19
CA GLY A 28 10.20 1.42 -7.74
C GLY A 28 9.89 0.47 -8.88
N SER A 29 9.23 -0.63 -8.56
CA SER A 29 8.74 -1.57 -9.55
C SER A 29 7.74 -0.89 -10.47
N HIS A 30 7.63 -1.36 -11.71
CA HIS A 30 6.67 -0.79 -12.64
C HIS A 30 5.21 -1.01 -12.18
N TYR A 31 4.96 -1.94 -11.23
CA TYR A 31 3.65 -2.07 -10.61
C TYR A 31 3.16 -0.75 -10.04
N LEU A 32 4.07 0.10 -9.60
CA LEU A 32 3.73 1.36 -8.97
C LEU A 32 3.12 2.38 -9.92
N THR A 33 3.17 2.13 -11.23
CA THR A 33 2.46 2.98 -12.19
C THR A 33 0.95 2.85 -12.04
N HIS A 34 0.48 1.81 -11.36
CA HIS A 34 -0.94 1.60 -11.08
C HIS A 34 -1.36 2.12 -9.71
N ALA A 35 -0.46 2.78 -8.99
CA ALA A 35 -0.78 3.33 -7.68
C ALA A 35 -1.77 4.48 -7.81
N ASP A 36 -2.63 4.59 -6.81
CA ASP A 36 -3.54 5.72 -6.66
C ASP A 36 -2.94 6.73 -5.69
N TRP A 37 -3.23 7.98 -5.90
CA TRP A 37 -2.68 9.08 -5.12
C TRP A 37 -3.79 9.96 -4.59
N GLY A 38 -3.68 10.36 -3.34
CA GLY A 38 -4.67 11.22 -2.70
C GLY A 38 -4.25 12.68 -2.60
N CYS A 39 -3.11 13.05 -3.18
CA CYS A 39 -2.54 14.39 -2.98
C CYS A 39 -3.48 15.52 -3.37
N LEU A 40 -4.23 15.35 -4.47
CA LEU A 40 -5.13 16.39 -4.94
C LEU A 40 -6.33 16.60 -4.01
N ASP A 41 -6.60 15.63 -3.15
CA ASP A 41 -7.68 15.71 -2.16
C ASP A 41 -7.14 15.98 -0.75
N GLY A 42 -5.87 16.35 -0.64
CA GLY A 42 -5.27 16.67 0.65
C GLY A 42 -4.73 15.49 1.41
N GLU A 43 -4.82 14.29 0.85
CA GLU A 43 -4.32 13.07 1.48
C GLU A 43 -3.00 12.69 0.83
N HIS A 44 -1.89 13.08 1.46
CA HIS A 44 -0.56 12.92 0.86
C HIS A 44 -0.02 11.52 1.05
N ALA A 45 -0.53 10.62 0.23
CA ALA A 45 -0.16 9.21 0.27
C ALA A 45 -0.34 8.57 -1.10
N ALA A 46 0.37 7.46 -1.29
CA ALA A 46 0.18 6.58 -2.44
C ALA A 46 -0.39 5.27 -1.94
N TRP A 47 -1.35 4.71 -2.68
CA TRP A 47 -2.00 3.44 -2.33
C TRP A 47 -1.98 2.50 -3.51
N ILE A 48 -1.70 1.22 -3.23
CA ILE A 48 -1.79 0.20 -4.27
C ILE A 48 -2.10 -1.15 -3.63
N ILE A 49 -2.80 -2.00 -4.37
CA ILE A 49 -3.04 -3.39 -3.98
C ILE A 49 -2.29 -4.26 -4.97
N ILE A 50 -1.45 -5.16 -4.46
CA ILE A 50 -0.68 -6.06 -5.29
C ILE A 50 -0.82 -7.49 -4.78
N GLU A 51 -0.49 -8.45 -5.64
CA GLU A 51 -0.35 -9.84 -5.26
C GLU A 51 1.13 -10.15 -5.06
N ALA A 52 1.44 -10.85 -3.97
CA ALA A 52 2.82 -11.22 -3.65
C ALA A 52 2.80 -12.43 -2.72
N ASP A 53 3.94 -13.11 -2.60
CA ASP A 53 4.04 -14.30 -1.75
C ASP A 53 4.02 -13.95 -0.26
N SER A 54 4.53 -12.78 0.09
CA SER A 54 4.66 -12.37 1.49
C SER A 54 4.69 -10.84 1.58
N LYS A 55 4.58 -10.33 2.82
CA LYS A 55 4.75 -8.90 3.08
C LYS A 55 6.13 -8.43 2.66
N GLU A 56 7.15 -9.24 2.89
CA GLU A 56 8.51 -8.90 2.51
C GLU A 56 8.63 -8.73 1.00
N GLN A 57 8.01 -9.63 0.24
CA GLN A 57 8.01 -9.52 -1.21
C GLN A 57 7.21 -8.30 -1.66
N ALA A 58 6.07 -8.03 -1.02
CA ALA A 58 5.28 -6.86 -1.33
C ALA A 58 6.09 -5.58 -1.11
N ARG A 59 6.86 -5.52 -0.01
CA ARG A 59 7.68 -4.35 0.31
C ARG A 59 8.74 -4.07 -0.74
N LEU A 60 9.23 -5.12 -1.40
CA LEU A 60 10.29 -4.99 -2.39
C LEU A 60 9.86 -4.27 -3.66
N VAL A 61 8.56 -4.13 -3.92
CA VAL A 61 8.12 -3.37 -5.10
C VAL A 61 8.35 -1.86 -4.91
N LEU A 62 8.51 -1.43 -3.66
CA LEU A 62 8.71 -0.01 -3.35
C LEU A 62 10.16 0.41 -3.57
N PRO A 63 10.40 1.70 -3.87
CA PRO A 63 11.76 2.22 -3.87
C PRO A 63 12.41 1.96 -2.51
N PRO A 64 13.70 1.60 -2.49
CA PRO A 64 14.38 1.32 -1.22
C PRO A 64 14.24 2.45 -0.19
N ALA A 65 14.24 3.69 -0.64
CA ALA A 65 14.14 4.84 0.26
C ALA A 65 12.83 4.89 1.05
N TYR A 66 11.77 4.24 0.55
CA TYR A 66 10.45 4.35 1.17
C TYR A 66 9.95 3.05 1.79
N ARG A 67 10.77 1.99 1.76
CA ARG A 67 10.35 0.68 2.26
C ARG A 67 10.06 0.68 3.75
N SER A 68 10.87 1.38 4.53
CA SER A 68 10.71 1.36 5.99
C SER A 68 9.50 2.12 6.47
N GLN A 69 8.99 3.09 5.71
CA GLN A 69 7.85 3.89 6.11
C GLN A 69 6.54 3.39 5.56
N ALA A 70 6.56 2.36 4.75
CA ALA A 70 5.35 1.83 4.14
C ALA A 70 4.54 1.00 5.12
N LYS A 71 3.23 1.17 5.06
CA LYS A 71 2.29 0.31 5.77
C LYS A 71 1.82 -0.77 4.80
N ILE A 72 1.97 -2.03 5.18
CA ILE A 72 1.59 -3.15 4.34
C ILE A 72 0.61 -4.02 5.09
N VAL A 73 -0.56 -4.25 4.50
CA VAL A 73 -1.64 -4.98 5.12
C VAL A 73 -2.02 -6.17 4.25
N ALA A 74 -1.99 -7.36 4.82
CA ALA A 74 -2.47 -8.55 4.13
C ALA A 74 -3.99 -8.48 4.06
N LEU A 75 -4.52 -8.68 2.87
CA LEU A 75 -5.95 -8.57 2.62
C LEU A 75 -6.58 -9.93 2.42
N ASN A 76 -7.79 -10.08 2.91
CA ASN A 76 -8.57 -11.28 2.66
C ASN A 76 -10.05 -10.91 2.64
N LYS A 77 -10.84 -11.81 2.09
CA LYS A 77 -12.29 -11.66 2.08
C LYS A 77 -12.89 -12.71 2.97
N PHE A 78 -14.00 -12.35 3.62
CA PHE A 78 -14.75 -13.30 4.41
C PHE A 78 -16.01 -13.71 3.66
N LYS A 79 -16.38 -14.98 3.80
CA LYS A 79 -17.66 -15.45 3.30
C LYS A 79 -18.67 -15.36 4.42
N VAL A 80 -19.96 -15.25 4.06
CA VAL A 80 -21.03 -15.10 5.04
C VAL A 80 -20.99 -16.22 6.07
N GLU A 81 -20.78 -17.46 5.64
CA GLU A 81 -20.77 -18.61 6.52
C GLU A 81 -19.61 -18.61 7.51
N GLN A 82 -18.54 -17.85 7.23
CA GLN A 82 -17.41 -17.75 8.14
C GLN A 82 -17.65 -16.81 9.30
N VAL A 83 -18.59 -15.89 9.16
CA VAL A 83 -18.86 -14.87 10.18
C VAL A 83 -20.25 -15.02 10.78
N ASP A 84 -21.05 -15.92 10.26
CA ASP A 84 -22.44 -16.10 10.67
C ASP A 84 -22.51 -16.62 12.10
N GLY A 85 -23.16 -15.85 12.98
CA GLY A 85 -23.37 -16.25 14.36
C GLY A 85 -22.10 -16.30 15.21
N HIS A 86 -20.97 -15.79 14.71
CA HIS A 86 -19.69 -15.84 15.42
C HIS A 86 -19.02 -14.49 15.44
N SER A 87 -18.20 -14.29 16.45
CA SER A 87 -17.50 -13.04 16.67
C SER A 87 -16.02 -13.15 16.33
N ASN A 88 -15.64 -14.05 15.45
CA ASN A 88 -14.23 -14.27 15.11
C ASN A 88 -13.53 -13.05 14.55
N LEU A 89 -14.28 -12.13 13.97
CA LEU A 89 -13.70 -10.89 13.48
C LEU A 89 -13.08 -10.04 14.58
N GLN A 90 -13.44 -10.30 15.83
CA GLN A 90 -12.89 -9.55 16.96
C GLN A 90 -11.51 -10.04 17.38
N ALA A 91 -11.03 -11.09 16.79
CA ALA A 91 -9.72 -11.63 17.12
C ALA A 91 -8.56 -10.78 16.60
N TYR A 92 -8.83 -9.77 15.85
CA TYR A 92 -7.81 -8.88 15.33
C TYR A 92 -7.14 -8.07 16.41
#